data_adcc373826b05cbfd42d4d53da0168b6
#
_entry.id   adcc373826b05cbfd42d4d53da0168b6
#
_cell.length_a   1.000
_cell.length_b   1.000
_cell.length_c   1.000
_cell.angle_alpha   90.00
_cell.angle_beta   90.00
_cell.angle_gamma   90.00
#
_symmetry.space_group_name_H-M   'P 1'
#
loop_
_entity.id
_entity.type
_entity.pdbx_description
1 polymer ?
#
loop_
_entity_poly.entity_id
_entity_poly.type
_entity_poly.pdbx_seq_one_letter_code
_entity_poly.pdbx_strand_id
1 'polypeptide(L)'
;MMKTSIIPSFCLDGKKVNCVXVKSFNTRLKEHIHSTGSHLCVGLDINPEALKMNYSTLDDLKTHTRKVIDATADLAAVYKPNMAFFERWGSEGVKWLEETMEWIGDSALTIGDAKRGDIGNTARQYAASLFNYFGFDAVTVNPYMGRDAIEPFTQDSEKGVFVLCRTSNASAGDFQDINSNGETLFESVAKLVKKLNSNDNLGLVVGGTSATEISQIRNVVKDLPFLIPGIGAQGGDLESSFKSGNTDGIALINVSRGIIFAGDLSAKAIRKEAKRYVEIMQSLK
;
A
#
# COMPACT_ATOMS: atom_id res chain seq x y z
N MET A 1 10.11 -12.24 -30.57
CA MET A 1 8.84 -12.13 -31.33
C MET A 1 7.72 -11.91 -30.33
N MET A 2 7.23 -10.66 -30.24
CA MET A 2 6.12 -10.31 -29.36
C MET A 2 4.82 -10.80 -30.00
N LYS A 3 4.11 -11.70 -29.33
CA LYS A 3 2.74 -12.05 -29.73
C LYS A 3 1.79 -11.04 -29.10
N THR A 4 1.37 -10.07 -29.89
CA THR A 4 0.26 -9.19 -29.54
C THR A 4 -1.03 -10.03 -29.66
N SER A 5 -1.67 -10.28 -28.54
CA SER A 5 -3.01 -10.88 -28.57
C SER A 5 -4.00 -9.77 -28.99
N ILE A 6 -4.50 -9.89 -30.22
CA ILE A 6 -5.54 -9.04 -30.74
C ILE A 6 -6.88 -9.62 -30.27
N ILE A 7 -7.55 -8.92 -29.36
CA ILE A 7 -8.94 -9.23 -29.02
C ILE A 7 -9.80 -8.67 -30.15
N PRO A 8 -10.69 -9.45 -30.76
CA PRO A 8 -11.49 -8.95 -31.89
C PRO A 8 -12.46 -7.85 -31.43
N SER A 9 -12.41 -6.72 -32.10
CA SER A 9 -13.36 -5.63 -31.91
C SER A 9 -14.75 -6.05 -32.42
N PHE A 10 -15.72 -6.10 -31.55
CA PHE A 10 -17.13 -6.22 -31.93
C PHE A 10 -17.63 -4.84 -32.35
N CYS A 11 -18.01 -4.67 -33.60
CA CYS A 11 -18.70 -3.49 -34.08
C CYS A 11 -20.21 -3.69 -33.92
N LEU A 12 -20.82 -2.92 -33.05
CA LEU A 12 -22.27 -2.71 -33.05
C LEU A 12 -22.49 -1.24 -33.44
N ASP A 13 -23.18 -1.05 -34.55
CA ASP A 13 -23.67 0.25 -35.02
C ASP A 13 -22.62 1.35 -35.33
N GLY A 14 -21.56 1.03 -36.08
CA GLY A 14 -20.74 2.03 -36.78
C GLY A 14 -20.05 3.11 -35.92
N LYS A 15 -20.11 3.03 -34.61
CA LYS A 15 -19.37 3.94 -33.71
C LYS A 15 -18.09 3.25 -33.25
N LYS A 16 -16.94 3.88 -33.51
CA LYS A 16 -15.69 3.45 -32.92
C LYS A 16 -15.81 3.60 -31.40
N VAL A 17 -15.97 2.48 -30.72
CA VAL A 17 -15.81 2.46 -29.26
C VAL A 17 -14.30 2.55 -29.02
N ASN A 18 -13.83 3.66 -28.51
CA ASN A 18 -12.46 3.78 -28.01
C ASN A 18 -12.31 2.76 -26.88
N CYS A 19 -11.66 1.65 -27.17
CA CYS A 19 -11.28 0.69 -26.12
C CYS A 19 -10.22 1.37 -25.26
N VAL A 20 -10.63 1.91 -24.11
CA VAL A 20 -9.68 2.44 -23.13
C VAL A 20 -8.96 1.25 -22.52
N UNK A 21 -7.78 0.89 -22.62
CA UNK A 21 -7.23 0.02 -22.20
C UNK A 21 -7.29 0.00 -20.96
N VAL A 22 -7.48 -0.90 -20.49
CA VAL A 22 -7.49 -1.12 -19.07
C VAL A 22 -6.05 -0.89 -18.55
N LYS A 23 -5.90 0.09 -17.71
CA LYS A 23 -4.58 0.42 -17.14
C LYS A 23 -4.26 -0.51 -15.97
N SER A 24 -3.04 -1.04 -15.95
CA SER A 24 -2.54 -1.80 -14.81
C SER A 24 -2.55 -0.94 -13.53
N PHE A 25 -2.58 -1.59 -12.38
CA PHE A 25 -2.49 -0.89 -11.08
C PHE A 25 -1.22 -0.03 -11.01
N ASN A 26 -0.07 -0.55 -11.45
CA ASN A 26 1.19 0.19 -11.36
C ASN A 26 1.17 1.46 -12.23
N THR A 27 0.54 1.37 -13.41
CA THR A 27 0.33 2.54 -14.28
C THR A 27 -0.61 3.54 -13.59
N ARG A 28 -1.74 3.08 -13.04
CA ARG A 28 -2.69 3.95 -12.30
C ARG A 28 -2.01 4.64 -11.13
N LEU A 29 -1.19 3.91 -10.37
CA LEU A 29 -0.46 4.46 -9.22
C LEU A 29 0.53 5.55 -9.67
N LYS A 30 1.29 5.30 -10.74
CA LYS A 30 2.23 6.28 -11.31
C LYS A 30 1.52 7.57 -11.72
N GLU A 31 0.43 7.44 -12.46
CA GLU A 31 -0.37 8.58 -12.92
C GLU A 31 -0.97 9.35 -11.74
N HIS A 32 -1.47 8.62 -10.74
CA HIS A 32 -2.09 9.24 -9.56
C HIS A 32 -1.05 10.02 -8.74
N ILE A 33 0.13 9.46 -8.50
CA ILE A 33 1.25 10.14 -7.83
C ILE A 33 1.66 11.40 -8.63
N HIS A 34 1.72 11.28 -9.95
CA HIS A 34 2.08 12.42 -10.81
C HIS A 34 1.03 13.53 -10.73
N SER A 35 -0.26 13.19 -10.80
CA SER A 35 -1.35 14.16 -10.79
C SER A 35 -1.53 14.85 -9.44
N THR A 36 -1.33 14.13 -8.33
CA THR A 36 -1.44 14.69 -6.97
C THR A 36 -0.15 15.37 -6.51
N GLY A 37 0.98 15.04 -7.12
CA GLY A 37 2.30 15.48 -6.67
C GLY A 37 2.71 14.87 -5.33
N SER A 38 2.00 13.84 -4.86
CA SER A 38 2.18 13.27 -3.51
C SER A 38 2.62 11.82 -3.56
N HIS A 39 3.55 11.45 -2.70
CA HIS A 39 3.97 10.07 -2.43
C HIS A 39 3.49 9.60 -1.05
N LEU A 40 2.62 10.39 -0.41
CA LEU A 40 2.19 10.12 0.96
C LEU A 40 1.12 9.03 0.99
N CYS A 41 1.39 7.97 1.74
CA CYS A 41 0.42 6.96 2.11
C CYS A 41 0.05 7.18 3.58
N VAL A 42 -1.21 7.53 3.86
CA VAL A 42 -1.67 7.73 5.24
C VAL A 42 -2.19 6.40 5.78
N GLY A 43 -1.48 5.86 6.78
CA GLY A 43 -1.91 4.63 7.45
C GLY A 43 -3.01 4.89 8.46
N LEU A 44 -4.13 4.17 8.35
CA LEU A 44 -5.28 4.32 9.24
C LEU A 44 -5.24 3.23 10.34
N ASP A 45 -4.29 3.39 11.27
CA ASP A 45 -4.05 2.48 12.40
C ASP A 45 -4.66 3.07 13.68
N ILE A 46 -5.93 3.51 13.61
CA ILE A 46 -6.58 4.23 14.71
C ILE A 46 -6.97 3.23 15.81
N ASN A 47 -6.59 3.54 17.02
CA ASN A 47 -6.81 2.66 18.18
C ASN A 47 -7.13 3.48 19.44
N PRO A 48 -7.89 2.92 20.37
CA PRO A 48 -8.33 3.67 21.58
C PRO A 48 -7.16 4.08 22.47
N GLU A 49 -6.13 3.26 22.54
CA GLU A 49 -4.97 3.49 23.42
C GLU A 49 -4.23 4.78 23.04
N ALA A 50 -4.20 5.11 21.75
CA ALA A 50 -3.48 6.28 21.23
C ALA A 50 -4.32 7.57 21.23
N LEU A 51 -5.66 7.47 21.34
CA LEU A 51 -6.53 8.64 21.39
C LEU A 51 -6.43 9.39 22.73
N LYS A 52 -5.78 8.78 23.75
CA LYS A 52 -5.55 9.41 25.07
C LYS A 52 -6.85 9.83 25.77
N MET A 53 -7.96 9.18 25.45
CA MET A 53 -9.24 9.37 26.11
C MET A 53 -9.41 8.26 27.15
N ASN A 54 -9.94 8.58 28.31
CA ASN A 54 -10.08 7.60 29.39
C ASN A 54 -10.91 6.38 28.96
N TYR A 55 -11.87 6.56 28.08
CA TYR A 55 -12.72 5.49 27.55
C TYR A 55 -13.09 5.83 26.10
N SER A 56 -12.23 5.43 25.15
CA SER A 56 -12.55 5.62 23.72
C SER A 56 -13.53 4.53 23.26
N THR A 57 -14.65 4.93 22.71
CA THR A 57 -15.64 4.06 22.10
C THR A 57 -15.32 3.83 20.61
N LEU A 58 -15.98 2.88 19.98
CA LEU A 58 -15.86 2.69 18.53
C LEU A 58 -16.32 3.95 17.77
N ASP A 59 -17.35 4.65 18.26
CA ASP A 59 -17.82 5.91 17.65
C ASP A 59 -16.74 7.01 17.71
N ASP A 60 -15.96 7.06 18.79
CA ASP A 60 -14.81 7.99 18.87
C ASP A 60 -13.76 7.66 17.81
N LEU A 61 -13.49 6.35 17.58
CA LEU A 61 -12.56 5.90 16.55
C LEU A 61 -13.07 6.25 15.15
N LYS A 62 -14.35 6.02 14.89
CA LYS A 62 -15.01 6.38 13.62
C LYS A 62 -14.90 7.90 13.37
N THR A 63 -15.25 8.70 14.38
CA THR A 63 -15.18 10.16 14.32
C THR A 63 -13.75 10.63 14.02
N HIS A 64 -12.77 10.02 14.67
CA HIS A 64 -11.37 10.37 14.46
C HIS A 64 -10.88 9.92 13.05
N THR A 65 -11.30 8.75 12.60
CA THR A 65 -10.98 8.26 11.23
C THR A 65 -11.49 9.24 10.18
N ARG A 66 -12.75 9.65 10.29
CA ARG A 66 -13.36 10.62 9.38
C ARG A 66 -12.59 11.95 9.41
N LYS A 67 -12.26 12.43 10.60
CA LYS A 67 -11.47 13.67 10.78
C LYS A 67 -10.11 13.58 10.07
N VAL A 68 -9.42 12.42 10.18
CA VAL A 68 -8.12 12.21 9.51
C VAL A 68 -8.29 12.29 8.00
N ILE A 69 -9.28 11.57 7.45
CA ILE A 69 -9.54 11.55 6.01
C ILE A 69 -9.86 12.97 5.52
N ASP A 70 -10.82 13.66 6.15
CA ASP A 70 -11.22 15.00 5.76
C ASP A 70 -10.04 16.01 5.80
N ALA A 71 -9.16 15.85 6.79
CA ALA A 71 -8.00 16.74 6.97
C ALA A 71 -6.88 16.50 5.95
N THR A 72 -6.85 15.32 5.29
CA THR A 72 -5.71 14.92 4.44
C THR A 72 -6.11 14.50 3.01
N ALA A 73 -7.37 14.63 2.63
CA ALA A 73 -7.91 14.13 1.35
C ALA A 73 -7.19 14.69 0.11
N ASP A 74 -6.72 15.94 0.18
CA ASP A 74 -5.98 16.60 -0.91
C ASP A 74 -4.46 16.41 -0.81
N LEU A 75 -3.98 15.69 0.20
CA LEU A 75 -2.55 15.50 0.49
C LEU A 75 -2.12 14.04 0.30
N ALA A 76 -3.01 13.09 0.63
CA ALA A 76 -2.73 11.67 0.55
C ALA A 76 -2.84 11.16 -0.88
N ALA A 77 -1.80 10.51 -1.40
CA ALA A 77 -1.92 9.74 -2.64
C ALA A 77 -2.65 8.42 -2.37
N VAL A 78 -2.46 7.87 -1.18
CA VAL A 78 -3.00 6.56 -0.80
C VAL A 78 -3.46 6.60 0.65
N TYR A 79 -4.58 5.93 0.95
CA TYR A 79 -4.94 5.55 2.32
C TYR A 79 -4.71 4.06 2.51
N LYS A 80 -4.22 3.70 3.68
CA LYS A 80 -3.92 2.31 3.99
C LYS A 80 -4.60 1.88 5.29
N PRO A 81 -5.89 1.47 5.23
CA PRO A 81 -6.53 0.83 6.38
C PRO A 81 -5.80 -0.48 6.75
N ASN A 82 -5.48 -0.64 8.02
CA ASN A 82 -4.83 -1.86 8.52
C ASN A 82 -5.91 -2.75 9.14
N MET A 83 -6.16 -3.89 8.51
CA MET A 83 -7.26 -4.81 8.85
C MET A 83 -7.31 -5.15 10.34
N ALA A 84 -6.15 -5.31 11.00
CA ALA A 84 -6.10 -5.68 12.42
C ALA A 84 -6.84 -4.68 13.32
N PHE A 85 -6.82 -3.40 12.98
CA PHE A 85 -7.47 -2.34 13.78
C PHE A 85 -9.00 -2.37 13.65
N PHE A 86 -9.49 -2.90 12.55
CA PHE A 86 -10.92 -3.08 12.29
C PHE A 86 -11.39 -4.45 12.80
N GLU A 87 -10.67 -5.51 12.47
CA GLU A 87 -11.02 -6.89 12.82
C GLU A 87 -11.21 -7.09 14.34
N ARG A 88 -10.45 -6.36 15.18
CA ARG A 88 -10.60 -6.46 16.64
C ARG A 88 -12.01 -6.11 17.15
N TRP A 89 -12.81 -5.40 16.35
CA TRP A 89 -14.15 -4.95 16.71
C TRP A 89 -15.25 -5.85 16.11
N GLY A 90 -14.89 -6.99 15.52
CA GLY A 90 -15.84 -7.94 14.94
C GLY A 90 -16.70 -7.32 13.84
N SER A 91 -18.01 -7.62 13.84
CA SER A 91 -18.92 -7.13 12.80
C SER A 91 -19.00 -5.61 12.75
N GLU A 92 -18.91 -4.94 13.89
CA GLU A 92 -18.96 -3.48 13.94
C GLU A 92 -17.69 -2.87 13.34
N GLY A 93 -16.53 -3.56 13.47
CA GLY A 93 -15.29 -3.17 12.82
C GLY A 93 -15.36 -3.33 11.31
N VAL A 94 -16.04 -4.38 10.83
CA VAL A 94 -16.29 -4.56 9.39
C VAL A 94 -17.10 -3.37 8.85
N LYS A 95 -18.18 -3.00 9.53
CA LYS A 95 -19.00 -1.83 9.16
C LYS A 95 -18.18 -0.54 9.16
N TRP A 96 -17.34 -0.37 10.19
CA TRP A 96 -16.43 0.79 10.26
C TRP A 96 -15.49 0.83 9.06
N LEU A 97 -14.96 -0.32 8.62
CA LEU A 97 -14.11 -0.38 7.44
C LEU A 97 -14.90 0.01 6.17
N GLU A 98 -16.14 -0.50 6.03
CA GLU A 98 -17.02 -0.13 4.92
C GLU A 98 -17.25 1.40 4.88
N GLU A 99 -17.61 1.99 6.01
CA GLU A 99 -17.78 3.45 6.15
C GLU A 99 -16.49 4.19 5.81
N THR A 100 -15.35 3.66 6.25
CA THR A 100 -14.02 4.25 5.97
C THR A 100 -13.76 4.29 4.46
N MET A 101 -14.05 3.20 3.75
CA MET A 101 -13.91 3.14 2.30
C MET A 101 -14.82 4.13 1.59
N GLU A 102 -16.07 4.29 2.08
CA GLU A 102 -17.00 5.30 1.56
C GLU A 102 -16.49 6.73 1.77
N TRP A 103 -15.92 7.01 2.95
CA TRP A 103 -15.37 8.34 3.26
C TRP A 103 -14.16 8.69 2.40
N ILE A 104 -13.32 7.72 2.07
CA ILE A 104 -12.17 7.92 1.17
C ILE A 104 -12.69 8.17 -0.26
N GLY A 105 -13.63 7.35 -0.72
CA GLY A 105 -14.22 7.48 -2.06
C GLY A 105 -13.13 7.53 -3.15
N ASP A 106 -13.27 8.46 -4.07
CA ASP A 106 -12.34 8.64 -5.21
C ASP A 106 -11.20 9.63 -4.90
N SER A 107 -11.06 10.08 -3.64
CA SER A 107 -10.06 11.11 -3.30
C SER A 107 -8.63 10.58 -3.37
N ALA A 108 -8.42 9.28 -3.16
CA ALA A 108 -7.10 8.65 -3.15
C ALA A 108 -7.24 7.16 -3.46
N LEU A 109 -6.14 6.52 -3.85
CA LEU A 109 -6.10 5.07 -3.97
C LEU A 109 -6.09 4.43 -2.57
N THR A 110 -6.48 3.16 -2.49
CA THR A 110 -6.57 2.45 -1.20
C THR A 110 -5.73 1.17 -1.21
N ILE A 111 -5.04 0.92 -0.08
CA ILE A 111 -4.31 -0.34 0.14
C ILE A 111 -4.88 -1.01 1.38
N GLY A 112 -5.49 -2.18 1.23
CA GLY A 112 -5.90 -3.01 2.36
C GLY A 112 -4.67 -3.69 2.98
N ASP A 113 -4.24 -3.22 4.14
CA ASP A 113 -3.05 -3.78 4.81
C ASP A 113 -3.46 -5.04 5.58
N ALA A 114 -3.63 -6.14 4.84
CA ALA A 114 -4.21 -7.41 5.30
C ALA A 114 -3.18 -8.51 5.52
N LYS A 115 -2.04 -8.45 4.83
CA LYS A 115 -0.94 -9.41 4.92
C LYS A 115 -1.43 -10.86 4.79
N ARG A 116 -2.39 -11.10 3.89
CA ARG A 116 -2.93 -12.45 3.67
C ARG A 116 -1.85 -13.36 3.07
N GLY A 117 -1.94 -14.66 3.40
CA GLY A 117 -0.98 -15.65 2.91
C GLY A 117 -1.60 -17.02 3.02
N ASP A 118 -2.29 -17.45 1.97
CA ASP A 118 -2.92 -18.77 1.89
C ASP A 118 -2.89 -19.23 0.44
N ILE A 119 -3.30 -20.45 0.17
CA ILE A 119 -3.19 -21.06 -1.16
C ILE A 119 -4.54 -21.43 -1.76
N GLY A 120 -4.55 -21.64 -3.06
CA GLY A 120 -5.66 -22.22 -3.80
C GLY A 120 -6.99 -21.47 -3.59
N ASN A 121 -8.03 -22.20 -3.26
CA ASN A 121 -9.37 -21.64 -3.09
C ASN A 121 -9.44 -20.62 -1.95
N THR A 122 -8.74 -20.88 -0.84
CA THR A 122 -8.73 -19.97 0.32
C THR A 122 -8.15 -18.60 -0.07
N ALA A 123 -7.03 -18.58 -0.78
CA ALA A 123 -6.43 -17.33 -1.27
C ALA A 123 -7.39 -16.56 -2.18
N ARG A 124 -8.14 -17.28 -3.06
CA ARG A 124 -9.15 -16.64 -3.92
C ARG A 124 -10.30 -16.02 -3.10
N GLN A 125 -10.73 -16.66 -1.99
CA GLN A 125 -11.75 -16.06 -1.12
C GLN A 125 -11.24 -14.78 -0.44
N TYR A 126 -9.98 -14.76 0.00
CA TYR A 126 -9.36 -13.55 0.55
C TYR A 126 -9.26 -12.44 -0.52
N ALA A 127 -8.86 -12.78 -1.74
CA ALA A 127 -8.79 -11.80 -2.83
C ALA A 127 -10.19 -11.23 -3.14
N ALA A 128 -11.21 -12.08 -3.24
CA ALA A 128 -12.59 -11.65 -3.47
C ALA A 128 -13.10 -10.74 -2.34
N SER A 129 -12.81 -11.08 -1.09
CA SER A 129 -13.20 -10.25 0.07
C SER A 129 -12.55 -8.86 -0.04
N LEU A 130 -11.25 -8.80 -0.29
CA LEU A 130 -10.51 -7.52 -0.26
C LEU A 130 -10.81 -6.67 -1.50
N PHE A 131 -10.86 -7.28 -2.68
CA PHE A 131 -11.02 -6.54 -3.94
C PHE A 131 -12.48 -6.31 -4.32
N ASN A 132 -13.34 -7.33 -4.18
CA ASN A 132 -14.71 -7.24 -4.67
C ASN A 132 -15.67 -6.73 -3.60
N TYR A 133 -15.50 -7.17 -2.34
CA TYR A 133 -16.39 -6.73 -1.25
C TYR A 133 -15.98 -5.37 -0.70
N PHE A 134 -14.74 -5.23 -0.22
CA PHE A 134 -14.26 -3.96 0.35
C PHE A 134 -13.84 -2.94 -0.72
N GLY A 135 -13.56 -3.37 -1.94
CA GLY A 135 -13.23 -2.47 -3.05
C GLY A 135 -11.82 -1.91 -3.05
N PHE A 136 -10.89 -2.47 -2.29
CA PHE A 136 -9.51 -1.95 -2.27
C PHE A 136 -8.89 -1.93 -3.67
N ASP A 137 -8.08 -0.90 -3.95
CA ASP A 137 -7.27 -0.82 -5.17
C ASP A 137 -6.06 -1.75 -5.10
N ALA A 138 -5.51 -1.94 -3.89
CA ALA A 138 -4.37 -2.84 -3.69
C ALA A 138 -4.44 -3.48 -2.31
N VAL A 139 -3.66 -4.54 -2.11
CA VAL A 139 -3.60 -5.26 -0.83
C VAL A 139 -2.16 -5.66 -0.51
N THR A 140 -1.88 -5.97 0.77
CA THR A 140 -0.59 -6.55 1.15
C THR A 140 -0.75 -8.07 1.34
N VAL A 141 0.28 -8.84 0.89
CA VAL A 141 0.31 -10.30 1.02
C VAL A 141 1.65 -10.76 1.58
N ASN A 142 1.61 -11.93 2.24
CA ASN A 142 2.78 -12.58 2.83
C ASN A 142 3.27 -13.67 1.87
N PRO A 143 4.55 -13.65 1.44
CA PRO A 143 5.07 -14.61 0.46
C PRO A 143 5.54 -15.93 1.06
N TYR A 144 5.44 -16.15 2.36
CA TYR A 144 6.06 -17.30 3.03
C TYR A 144 5.67 -18.66 2.41
N MET A 145 4.42 -18.76 1.90
CA MET A 145 3.93 -19.97 1.24
C MET A 145 4.26 -20.01 -0.27
N GLY A 146 5.14 -19.12 -0.74
CA GLY A 146 5.59 -19.11 -2.13
C GLY A 146 4.63 -18.43 -3.09
N ARG A 147 4.82 -18.69 -4.40
CA ARG A 147 4.02 -18.01 -5.44
C ARG A 147 2.53 -18.34 -5.34
N ASP A 148 2.18 -19.52 -4.84
CA ASP A 148 0.78 -19.95 -4.67
C ASP A 148 0.00 -19.02 -3.75
N ALA A 149 0.70 -18.29 -2.84
CA ALA A 149 0.10 -17.30 -1.95
C ALA A 149 -0.01 -15.91 -2.59
N ILE A 150 0.67 -15.68 -3.70
CA ILE A 150 0.70 -14.39 -4.41
C ILE A 150 -0.23 -14.39 -5.63
N GLU A 151 -0.09 -15.40 -6.49
CA GLU A 151 -0.77 -15.47 -7.79
C GLU A 151 -2.30 -15.29 -7.73
N PRO A 152 -3.02 -15.83 -6.73
CA PRO A 152 -4.49 -15.64 -6.67
C PRO A 152 -4.91 -14.17 -6.55
N PHE A 153 -4.05 -13.29 -6.04
CA PHE A 153 -4.34 -11.86 -5.91
C PHE A 153 -3.97 -11.05 -7.16
N THR A 154 -3.20 -11.62 -8.09
CA THR A 154 -2.67 -10.87 -9.25
C THR A 154 -3.53 -10.98 -10.51
N GLN A 155 -4.65 -11.69 -10.44
CA GLN A 155 -5.44 -12.06 -11.64
C GLN A 155 -6.06 -10.86 -12.34
N ASP A 156 -6.42 -9.82 -11.60
CA ASP A 156 -6.96 -8.58 -12.13
C ASP A 156 -5.82 -7.55 -12.21
N SER A 157 -5.45 -7.15 -13.41
CA SER A 157 -4.35 -6.19 -13.62
C SER A 157 -4.64 -4.81 -13.02
N GLU A 158 -5.92 -4.45 -12.80
CA GLU A 158 -6.29 -3.18 -12.18
C GLU A 158 -6.09 -3.19 -10.65
N LYS A 159 -5.88 -4.37 -10.06
CA LYS A 159 -5.74 -4.54 -8.61
C LYS A 159 -4.28 -4.80 -8.23
N GLY A 160 -3.76 -4.00 -7.31
CA GLY A 160 -2.36 -4.05 -6.89
C GLY A 160 -2.08 -5.04 -5.76
N VAL A 161 -0.89 -5.61 -5.75
CA VAL A 161 -0.48 -6.54 -4.69
C VAL A 161 0.92 -6.15 -4.19
N PHE A 162 1.00 -5.67 -2.96
CA PHE A 162 2.28 -5.38 -2.31
C PHE A 162 2.72 -6.58 -1.48
N VAL A 163 3.78 -7.24 -1.91
CA VAL A 163 4.31 -8.44 -1.26
C VAL A 163 5.32 -8.03 -0.17
N LEU A 164 5.18 -8.59 1.04
CA LEU A 164 6.16 -8.36 2.11
C LEU A 164 7.53 -8.86 1.65
N CYS A 165 8.53 -7.97 1.68
CA CYS A 165 9.88 -8.28 1.22
C CYS A 165 10.88 -8.11 2.38
N ARG A 166 11.18 -6.88 2.78
CA ARG A 166 12.03 -6.58 3.93
C ARG A 166 11.22 -5.72 4.90
N THR A 167 10.91 -6.23 6.06
CA THR A 167 10.04 -5.53 7.02
C THR A 167 10.86 -4.78 8.07
N SER A 168 10.23 -3.80 8.74
CA SER A 168 10.92 -2.86 9.64
C SER A 168 10.95 -3.30 11.11
N ASN A 169 10.37 -4.46 11.44
CA ASN A 169 10.35 -4.95 12.82
C ASN A 169 11.71 -5.54 13.24
N ALA A 170 12.00 -5.46 14.53
CA ALA A 170 13.32 -5.86 15.08
C ALA A 170 13.71 -7.31 14.78
N SER A 171 12.73 -8.24 14.75
CA SER A 171 12.98 -9.67 14.50
C SER A 171 12.95 -10.04 13.01
N ALA A 172 12.91 -9.07 12.10
CA ALA A 172 12.87 -9.37 10.65
C ALA A 172 14.05 -10.26 10.23
N GLY A 173 15.21 -10.02 10.84
CA GLY A 173 16.43 -10.79 10.56
C GLY A 173 16.36 -12.27 10.87
N ASP A 174 15.42 -12.72 11.73
CA ASP A 174 15.28 -14.14 12.08
C ASP A 174 15.09 -15.01 10.82
N PHE A 175 14.45 -14.47 9.80
CA PHE A 175 14.20 -15.15 8.52
C PHE A 175 14.73 -14.36 7.33
N GLN A 176 14.45 -13.07 7.27
CA GLN A 176 14.66 -12.28 6.05
C GLN A 176 16.14 -12.13 5.69
N ASP A 177 17.04 -12.20 6.69
CA ASP A 177 18.49 -12.12 6.48
C ASP A 177 19.13 -13.49 6.26
N ILE A 178 18.37 -14.59 6.30
CA ILE A 178 18.91 -15.92 5.98
C ILE A 178 19.52 -15.84 4.58
N ASN A 179 20.77 -16.27 4.49
CA ASN A 179 21.56 -16.20 3.26
C ASN A 179 21.79 -17.61 2.71
N SER A 180 21.49 -17.79 1.44
CA SER A 180 21.77 -19.02 0.72
C SER A 180 22.56 -18.67 -0.55
N ASN A 181 23.80 -19.16 -0.64
CA ASN A 181 24.66 -18.96 -1.81
C ASN A 181 24.90 -17.47 -2.16
N GLY A 182 25.00 -16.63 -1.14
CA GLY A 182 25.28 -15.20 -1.34
C GLY A 182 24.04 -14.34 -1.59
N GLU A 183 22.84 -14.90 -1.47
CA GLU A 183 21.58 -14.20 -1.67
C GLU A 183 20.73 -14.30 -0.40
N THR A 184 20.21 -13.17 0.07
CA THR A 184 19.31 -13.15 1.24
C THR A 184 17.89 -13.58 0.85
N LEU A 185 17.12 -14.01 1.85
CA LEU A 185 15.72 -14.39 1.61
C LEU A 185 14.91 -13.21 1.05
N PHE A 186 15.13 -11.97 1.58
CA PHE A 186 14.40 -10.82 1.04
C PHE A 186 14.75 -10.53 -0.43
N GLU A 187 15.98 -10.75 -0.86
CA GLU A 187 16.38 -10.60 -2.26
C GLU A 187 15.71 -11.67 -3.13
N SER A 188 15.65 -12.91 -2.64
CA SER A 188 14.94 -14.00 -3.32
C SER A 188 13.47 -13.68 -3.51
N VAL A 189 12.81 -13.09 -2.48
CA VAL A 189 11.41 -12.62 -2.57
C VAL A 189 11.30 -11.53 -3.64
N ALA A 190 12.19 -10.55 -3.64
CA ALA A 190 12.17 -9.45 -4.63
C ALA A 190 12.27 -10.00 -6.07
N LYS A 191 13.19 -10.94 -6.31
CA LYS A 191 13.35 -11.59 -7.61
C LYS A 191 12.11 -12.38 -8.04
N LEU A 192 11.51 -13.11 -7.09
CA LEU A 192 10.28 -13.87 -7.36
C LEU A 192 9.15 -12.91 -7.78
N VAL A 193 8.94 -11.83 -7.03
CA VAL A 193 7.88 -10.85 -7.32
C VAL A 193 8.11 -10.20 -8.70
N LYS A 194 9.34 -9.84 -9.02
CA LYS A 194 9.71 -9.31 -10.34
C LYS A 194 9.32 -10.29 -11.46
N LYS A 195 9.62 -11.58 -11.27
CA LYS A 195 9.30 -12.64 -12.24
C LYS A 195 7.80 -12.81 -12.42
N LEU A 196 7.01 -12.64 -11.35
CA LEU A 196 5.55 -12.82 -11.37
C LEU A 196 4.80 -11.60 -11.91
N ASN A 197 5.45 -10.44 -12.10
CA ASN A 197 4.81 -9.17 -12.43
C ASN A 197 4.43 -9.02 -13.91
N SER A 198 3.84 -10.07 -14.51
CA SER A 198 3.41 -10.05 -15.92
C SER A 198 2.22 -9.11 -16.18
N ASN A 199 1.40 -8.85 -15.16
CA ASN A 199 0.23 -7.98 -15.25
C ASN A 199 0.51 -6.54 -14.83
N ASP A 200 1.77 -6.22 -14.54
CA ASP A 200 2.21 -4.87 -14.09
C ASP A 200 1.36 -4.38 -12.90
N ASN A 201 1.16 -5.26 -11.91
CA ASN A 201 0.34 -4.96 -10.72
C ASN A 201 0.95 -5.40 -9.39
N LEU A 202 2.23 -5.80 -9.41
CA LEU A 202 2.95 -6.18 -8.20
C LEU A 202 3.86 -5.06 -7.72
N GLY A 203 3.98 -4.94 -6.40
CA GLY A 203 4.92 -4.08 -5.70
C GLY A 203 5.48 -4.80 -4.48
N LEU A 204 6.35 -4.13 -3.74
CA LEU A 204 7.00 -4.69 -2.56
C LEU A 204 6.76 -3.81 -1.32
N VAL A 205 6.60 -4.44 -0.16
CA VAL A 205 6.69 -3.75 1.13
C VAL A 205 8.15 -3.81 1.57
N VAL A 206 8.79 -2.64 1.69
CA VAL A 206 10.20 -2.50 2.07
C VAL A 206 10.32 -1.50 3.21
N GLY A 207 10.74 -1.94 4.39
CA GLY A 207 10.83 -1.10 5.59
C GLY A 207 11.78 0.09 5.45
N GLY A 208 11.37 1.23 5.99
CA GLY A 208 12.14 2.49 5.95
C GLY A 208 13.23 2.62 7.00
N THR A 209 13.60 1.53 7.68
CA THR A 209 14.63 1.58 8.74
C THR A 209 16.06 1.48 8.20
N SER A 210 16.24 1.11 6.93
CA SER A 210 17.57 1.00 6.31
C SER A 210 17.53 1.42 4.84
N ALA A 211 18.07 2.59 4.56
CA ALA A 211 18.21 3.10 3.19
C ALA A 211 19.10 2.17 2.34
N THR A 212 20.08 1.52 2.96
CA THR A 212 20.96 0.56 2.28
C THR A 212 20.15 -0.63 1.75
N GLU A 213 19.27 -1.21 2.58
CA GLU A 213 18.44 -2.32 2.15
C GLU A 213 17.43 -1.91 1.07
N ILE A 214 16.86 -0.70 1.19
CA ILE A 214 15.99 -0.15 0.16
C ILE A 214 16.73 -0.07 -1.19
N SER A 215 17.95 0.49 -1.18
CA SER A 215 18.78 0.61 -2.38
C SER A 215 19.16 -0.76 -2.94
N GLN A 216 19.50 -1.71 -2.07
CA GLN A 216 19.86 -3.08 -2.45
C GLN A 216 18.69 -3.75 -3.19
N ILE A 217 17.49 -3.66 -2.63
CA ILE A 217 16.27 -4.22 -3.26
C ILE A 217 15.96 -3.46 -4.56
N ARG A 218 16.09 -2.13 -4.58
CA ARG A 218 15.84 -1.31 -5.77
C ARG A 218 16.77 -1.72 -6.93
N ASN A 219 18.01 -2.07 -6.65
CA ASN A 219 18.94 -2.56 -7.68
C ASN A 219 18.49 -3.90 -8.29
N VAL A 220 17.82 -4.75 -7.51
CA VAL A 220 17.26 -6.03 -7.99
C VAL A 220 16.00 -5.80 -8.82
N VAL A 221 15.13 -4.87 -8.41
CA VAL A 221 13.80 -4.67 -8.99
C VAL A 221 13.54 -3.18 -9.28
N LYS A 222 14.13 -2.69 -10.35
CA LYS A 222 14.14 -1.25 -10.67
C LYS A 222 12.75 -0.61 -10.77
N ASP A 223 11.79 -1.29 -11.35
CA ASP A 223 10.50 -0.74 -11.77
C ASP A 223 9.31 -1.06 -10.86
N LEU A 224 9.46 -1.98 -9.90
CA LEU A 224 8.35 -2.33 -9.00
C LEU A 224 8.06 -1.18 -8.01
N PRO A 225 6.79 -0.81 -7.78
CA PRO A 225 6.46 0.14 -6.72
C PRO A 225 6.83 -0.40 -5.34
N PHE A 226 7.34 0.49 -4.49
CA PHE A 226 7.59 0.16 -3.08
C PHE A 226 6.55 0.84 -2.18
N LEU A 227 6.10 0.12 -1.17
CA LEU A 227 5.38 0.67 -0.03
C LEU A 227 6.36 0.66 1.14
N ILE A 228 6.74 1.83 1.62
CA ILE A 228 7.80 1.99 2.64
C ILE A 228 7.18 2.42 3.98
N PRO A 229 6.90 1.46 4.88
CA PRO A 229 6.48 1.77 6.25
C PRO A 229 7.69 1.99 7.17
N GLY A 230 7.43 2.49 8.38
CA GLY A 230 8.43 2.61 9.43
C GLY A 230 9.09 3.98 9.54
N ILE A 231 8.63 4.94 8.75
CA ILE A 231 9.16 6.30 8.77
C ILE A 231 8.70 7.03 10.05
N GLY A 232 9.63 7.68 10.72
CA GLY A 232 9.39 8.44 11.94
C GLY A 232 9.21 7.56 13.17
N ALA A 233 8.04 6.97 13.35
CA ALA A 233 7.68 6.24 14.57
C ALA A 233 8.56 5.00 14.87
N GLN A 234 9.19 4.43 13.85
CA GLN A 234 10.11 3.28 14.01
C GLN A 234 11.56 3.66 13.74
N GLY A 235 11.85 4.97 13.69
CA GLY A 235 13.21 5.47 13.51
C GLY A 235 13.70 5.56 12.06
N GLY A 236 12.83 5.27 11.09
CA GLY A 236 13.16 5.39 9.68
C GLY A 236 13.38 6.86 9.27
N ASP A 237 14.41 7.09 8.47
CA ASP A 237 14.74 8.41 7.94
C ASP A 237 13.96 8.67 6.64
N LEU A 238 13.17 9.72 6.63
CA LEU A 238 12.31 10.08 5.50
C LEU A 238 13.13 10.38 4.24
N GLU A 239 14.14 11.24 4.36
CA GLU A 239 14.90 11.71 3.19
C GLU A 239 15.63 10.57 2.48
N SER A 240 16.40 9.79 3.23
CA SER A 240 17.17 8.69 2.65
C SER A 240 16.27 7.58 2.12
N SER A 241 15.17 7.27 2.83
CA SER A 241 14.20 6.26 2.37
C SER A 241 13.48 6.70 1.08
N PHE A 242 13.08 7.97 1.03
CA PHE A 242 12.40 8.53 -0.14
C PHE A 242 13.33 8.50 -1.37
N LYS A 243 14.57 9.00 -1.22
CA LYS A 243 15.56 9.01 -2.31
C LYS A 243 15.86 7.59 -2.81
N SER A 244 16.20 6.69 -1.88
CA SER A 244 16.53 5.29 -2.24
C SER A 244 15.35 4.57 -2.89
N GLY A 245 14.14 4.79 -2.38
CA GLY A 245 12.94 4.13 -2.90
C GLY A 245 12.50 4.65 -4.26
N ASN A 246 12.78 5.91 -4.58
CA ASN A 246 12.34 6.53 -5.85
C ASN A 246 13.44 6.55 -6.93
N THR A 247 14.63 6.06 -6.65
CA THR A 247 15.69 5.89 -7.66
C THR A 247 15.25 4.83 -8.67
N ASP A 248 15.12 5.20 -9.92
CA ASP A 248 14.69 4.31 -11.02
C ASP A 248 13.31 3.64 -10.81
N GLY A 249 12.49 4.15 -9.89
CA GLY A 249 11.18 3.54 -9.60
C GLY A 249 10.26 4.47 -8.84
N ILE A 250 9.22 3.92 -8.24
CA ILE A 250 8.26 4.66 -7.43
C ILE A 250 8.19 4.05 -6.03
N ALA A 251 8.15 4.92 -5.03
CA ALA A 251 7.90 4.51 -3.66
C ALA A 251 6.83 5.40 -3.01
N LEU A 252 5.92 4.77 -2.31
CA LEU A 252 4.97 5.40 -1.39
C LEU A 252 5.60 5.38 0.01
N ILE A 253 5.55 6.50 0.69
CA ILE A 253 6.00 6.63 2.08
C ILE A 253 4.80 6.50 2.99
N ASN A 254 4.73 5.41 3.75
CA ASN A 254 3.62 5.19 4.67
C ASN A 254 3.90 5.81 6.03
N VAL A 255 3.09 6.78 6.40
CA VAL A 255 3.11 7.42 7.72
C VAL A 255 1.75 7.20 8.38
N SER A 256 1.76 6.64 9.58
CA SER A 256 0.55 6.40 10.36
C SER A 256 0.55 7.30 11.60
N ARG A 257 1.06 6.82 12.73
CA ARG A 257 1.00 7.49 14.04
C ARG A 257 1.43 8.97 14.00
N GLY A 258 2.46 9.30 13.21
CA GLY A 258 2.98 10.67 13.11
C GLY A 258 1.97 11.64 12.54
N ILE A 259 1.01 11.18 11.75
CA ILE A 259 -0.05 12.01 11.18
C ILE A 259 -1.35 11.86 11.98
N ILE A 260 -1.83 10.63 12.12
CA ILE A 260 -3.19 10.40 12.66
C ILE A 260 -3.32 10.78 14.13
N PHE A 261 -2.21 10.84 14.88
CA PHE A 261 -2.20 11.27 16.28
C PHE A 261 -1.37 12.55 16.49
N ALA A 262 -1.29 13.40 15.47
CA ALA A 262 -0.50 14.63 15.53
C ALA A 262 -1.06 15.64 16.53
N GLY A 263 -0.17 16.23 17.31
CA GLY A 263 -0.46 17.35 18.20
C GLY A 263 -1.60 17.09 19.19
N ASP A 264 -2.62 17.94 19.12
CA ASP A 264 -3.81 17.89 19.98
C ASP A 264 -4.95 17.08 19.34
N LEU A 265 -4.67 16.30 18.31
CA LEU A 265 -5.62 15.49 17.55
C LEU A 265 -6.65 16.33 16.75
N SER A 266 -6.41 17.64 16.64
CA SER A 266 -7.29 18.50 15.82
C SER A 266 -7.03 18.26 14.31
N ALA A 267 -8.05 18.52 13.49
CA ALA A 267 -7.90 18.48 12.03
C ALA A 267 -6.74 19.37 11.55
N LYS A 268 -6.55 20.51 12.21
CA LYS A 268 -5.46 21.46 11.91
C LYS A 268 -4.08 20.84 12.17
N ALA A 269 -3.91 20.14 13.31
CA ALA A 269 -2.64 19.50 13.65
C ALA A 269 -2.34 18.32 12.71
N ILE A 270 -3.34 17.50 12.43
CA ILE A 270 -3.25 16.36 11.50
C ILE A 270 -2.84 16.87 10.10
N ARG A 271 -3.55 17.87 9.59
CA ARG A 271 -3.27 18.46 8.28
C ARG A 271 -1.87 19.06 8.21
N LYS A 272 -1.47 19.80 9.25
CA LYS A 272 -0.13 20.42 9.32
C LYS A 272 0.97 19.38 9.17
N GLU A 273 0.82 18.26 9.87
CA GLU A 273 1.83 17.19 9.84
C GLU A 273 1.84 16.46 8.49
N ALA A 274 0.67 16.12 7.94
CA ALA A 274 0.58 15.51 6.62
C ALA A 274 1.22 16.41 5.54
N LYS A 275 0.91 17.71 5.58
CA LYS A 275 1.46 18.70 4.66
C LYS A 275 2.99 18.77 4.78
N ARG A 276 3.52 18.74 6.00
CA ARG A 276 4.98 18.73 6.25
C ARG A 276 5.66 17.54 5.53
N TYR A 277 5.08 16.34 5.63
CA TYR A 277 5.63 15.16 4.94
C TYR A 277 5.59 15.35 3.43
N VAL A 278 4.49 15.85 2.87
CA VAL A 278 4.36 16.06 1.42
C VAL A 278 5.40 17.10 0.94
N GLU A 279 5.51 18.23 1.64
CA GLU A 279 6.46 19.31 1.28
C GLU A 279 7.92 18.81 1.30
N ILE A 280 8.30 18.04 2.33
CA ILE A 280 9.64 17.45 2.38
C ILE A 280 9.86 16.55 1.15
N MET A 281 8.94 15.61 0.88
CA MET A 281 9.10 14.70 -0.26
C MET A 281 9.15 15.46 -1.60
N GLN A 282 8.38 16.53 -1.75
CA GLN A 282 8.41 17.37 -2.96
C GLN A 282 9.76 18.08 -3.12
N SER A 283 10.38 18.52 -2.03
CA SER A 283 11.69 19.19 -2.08
C SER A 283 12.85 18.25 -2.41
N LEU A 284 12.62 16.94 -2.34
CA LEU A 284 13.66 15.90 -2.61
C LEU A 284 13.62 15.37 -4.06
N LYS A 285 12.63 15.79 -4.87
CA LYS A 285 12.50 15.41 -6.30
C LYS A 285 13.52 16.15 -7.19
#